data_0a209cd35d9b6aba1235f1deac8c19cb
#
_entry.id   0a209cd35d9b6aba1235f1deac8c19cb
#
_cell.length_a   1.000
_cell.length_b   1.000
_cell.length_c   1.000
_cell.angle_alpha   90.00
_cell.angle_beta   90.00
_cell.angle_gamma   90.00
#
_symmetry.space_group_name_H-M   'P 1'
#
loop_
_entity.id
_entity.type
_entity.pdbx_description
1 polymer ?
#
loop_
_entity_poly.entity_id
_entity_poly.type
_entity_poly.pdbx_seq_one_letter_code
_entity_poly.pdbx_strand_id
1 'polypeptide(L)'
;MVRFFNNYISRLVRIDSCDEATQGQNHAGESMAGHSKWANIQHRKGRQDEKRGKIFTRLIKEITVASRLGGSDVTGNPRLRLAMDKAYANNMPKDTVERAIKRGSGELEGVSYEEIRYEGYGIAGAAVIVDCMTDNRVRTVAEVRHAFAKNGGNMGSEGSVAFMFRHVGQLLFAPGTSEEKVMEAALDAGADDVVSNDDGSIEVITAPNDFLAIKEKLAKAGLKAEVAEVTMKPTTEAALAGDDAV
;
A
#
# COMPACT_ATOMS: atom_id res chain seq x y z
N MET A 1 12.40 0.70 -6.25
CA MET A 1 11.68 0.83 -4.97
C MET A 1 10.52 -0.13 -5.00
N VAL A 2 10.49 -1.06 -4.10
CA VAL A 2 9.58 -2.22 -4.09
C VAL A 2 8.39 -1.92 -3.18
N ARG A 3 7.18 -2.16 -3.64
CA ARG A 3 5.94 -1.96 -2.90
C ARG A 3 5.42 -3.33 -2.48
N PHE A 4 5.41 -3.61 -1.17
CA PHE A 4 4.80 -4.83 -0.64
C PHE A 4 3.34 -4.55 -0.31
N PHE A 5 2.45 -5.32 -0.90
CA PHE A 5 1.04 -5.36 -0.57
C PHE A 5 0.76 -6.68 0.14
N ASN A 6 0.96 -6.71 1.43
CA ASN A 6 0.33 -7.70 2.26
C ASN A 6 0.25 -7.17 3.70
N ASN A 7 -0.88 -7.30 4.33
CA ASN A 7 -1.12 -6.85 5.70
C ASN A 7 -0.33 -7.64 6.77
N TYR A 8 0.34 -8.73 6.39
CA TYR A 8 1.03 -9.63 7.32
C TYR A 8 2.56 -9.61 7.26
N ILE A 9 3.18 -8.96 6.27
CA ILE A 9 4.64 -8.95 6.17
C ILE A 9 5.16 -7.52 6.28
N SER A 10 4.98 -6.90 7.44
CA SER A 10 5.57 -5.58 7.71
C SER A 10 7.06 -5.63 8.09
N ARG A 11 7.68 -6.80 8.10
CA ARG A 11 9.09 -6.99 8.50
C ARG A 11 10.03 -7.42 7.37
N LEU A 12 9.52 -7.86 6.24
CA LEU A 12 10.32 -8.32 5.12
C LEU A 12 10.67 -7.19 4.17
N VAL A 13 11.92 -6.89 4.15
CA VAL A 13 12.71 -6.10 3.19
C VAL A 13 12.90 -4.62 3.50
N ARG A 14 13.88 -4.38 4.30
CA ARG A 14 14.72 -3.19 4.25
C ARG A 14 15.78 -3.42 3.18
N ILE A 15 15.61 -2.85 1.99
CA ILE A 15 16.74 -2.67 1.07
C ILE A 15 17.35 -1.32 1.42
N ASP A 16 18.19 -1.30 2.44
CA ASP A 16 19.16 -0.24 2.68
C ASP A 16 20.51 -0.74 2.15
N SER A 17 21.05 -0.03 1.21
CA SER A 17 22.47 -0.08 0.93
C SER A 17 23.23 0.34 2.19
N CYS A 18 24.11 -0.55 2.69
CA CYS A 18 25.24 -0.34 3.61
C CYS A 18 25.16 0.83 4.60
N ASP A 19 25.13 0.58 5.89
CA ASP A 19 26.24 0.66 6.82
C ASP A 19 25.79 0.52 8.28
N GLU A 20 26.59 -0.33 8.96
CA GLU A 20 26.98 -0.37 10.36
C GLU A 20 25.99 -0.61 11.51
N ALA A 21 26.42 -1.55 12.25
CA ALA A 21 25.98 -2.10 13.53
C ALA A 21 25.84 -1.04 14.64
N THR A 22 24.82 -1.19 15.46
CA THR A 22 24.96 -1.02 16.92
C THR A 22 23.95 -1.88 17.67
N GLN A 23 24.49 -2.49 18.69
CA GLN A 23 23.90 -3.43 19.63
C GLN A 23 22.87 -2.80 20.57
N GLY A 24 21.90 -3.64 20.97
CA GLY A 24 21.49 -3.73 22.38
C GLY A 24 20.23 -3.01 22.79
N GLN A 25 19.17 -3.68 23.08
CA GLN A 25 18.72 -4.03 24.43
C GLN A 25 17.32 -4.67 24.40
N ASN A 26 17.24 -5.78 25.11
CA ASN A 26 16.04 -6.54 25.41
C ASN A 26 15.03 -5.69 26.20
N HIS A 27 13.75 -5.74 25.80
CA HIS A 27 12.66 -5.72 26.75
C HIS A 27 11.65 -6.82 26.39
N ALA A 28 11.56 -7.75 27.32
CA ALA A 28 10.60 -8.82 27.35
C ALA A 28 9.21 -8.24 27.67
N GLY A 29 8.18 -8.85 27.06
CA GLY A 29 6.81 -8.75 27.52
C GLY A 29 5.93 -7.83 26.71
N GLU A 30 5.24 -8.44 25.72
CA GLU A 30 3.79 -8.37 25.54
C GLU A 30 3.44 -9.09 24.24
N SER A 31 3.09 -10.35 24.43
CA SER A 31 2.43 -11.15 23.41
C SER A 31 1.00 -10.66 23.31
N MET A 32 0.48 -10.50 22.11
CA MET A 32 -0.93 -10.35 21.69
C MET A 32 -1.23 -9.17 20.74
N ALA A 33 -0.25 -8.52 20.13
CA ALA A 33 -0.50 -7.43 19.18
C ALA A 33 -0.57 -7.88 17.70
N GLY A 34 -0.47 -9.20 17.43
CA GLY A 34 -0.34 -9.71 16.05
C GLY A 34 -1.63 -9.74 15.22
N HIS A 35 -2.81 -9.72 15.85
CA HIS A 35 -4.10 -9.95 15.18
C HIS A 35 -4.96 -8.70 14.96
N SER A 36 -4.64 -7.57 15.61
CA SER A 36 -5.39 -6.34 15.41
C SER A 36 -5.01 -5.66 14.10
N LYS A 37 -5.96 -5.55 13.17
CA LYS A 37 -5.79 -4.74 11.95
C LYS A 37 -5.44 -3.30 12.25
N TRP A 38 -6.08 -2.72 13.25
CA TRP A 38 -5.84 -1.35 13.69
C TRP A 38 -4.44 -1.15 14.24
N ALA A 39 -3.97 -2.02 15.13
CA ALA A 39 -2.62 -1.95 15.67
C ALA A 39 -1.55 -2.04 14.56
N ASN A 40 -1.71 -2.95 13.62
CA ASN A 40 -0.80 -3.10 12.47
C ASN A 40 -0.74 -1.83 11.61
N ILE A 41 -1.86 -1.13 11.45
CA ILE A 41 -1.93 0.13 10.70
C ILE A 41 -1.28 1.28 11.46
N GLN A 42 -1.49 1.38 12.77
CA GLN A 42 -0.82 2.38 13.61
C GLN A 42 0.69 2.21 13.59
N HIS A 43 1.19 0.98 13.70
CA HIS A 43 2.63 0.68 13.54
C HIS A 43 3.17 1.06 12.16
N ARG A 44 2.36 0.88 11.09
CA ARG A 44 2.73 1.29 9.72
C ARG A 44 2.79 2.81 9.58
N LYS A 45 1.84 3.56 10.18
CA LYS A 45 1.85 5.04 10.20
C LYS A 45 3.09 5.58 10.92
N GLY A 46 3.42 5.10 12.11
CA GLY A 46 4.59 5.56 12.89
C GLY A 46 5.93 5.41 12.17
N ARG A 47 6.08 4.38 11.31
CA ARG A 47 7.29 4.20 10.49
C ARG A 47 7.35 5.10 9.24
N GLN A 48 6.23 5.68 8.81
CA GLN A 48 6.20 6.59 7.67
C GLN A 48 6.80 7.96 7.99
N ASP A 49 6.74 8.40 9.24
CA ASP A 49 7.26 9.72 9.64
C ASP A 49 8.80 9.81 9.60
N GLU A 50 9.52 8.69 9.69
CA GLU A 50 10.99 8.68 9.70
C GLU A 50 11.68 8.89 8.33
N LYS A 51 10.95 8.82 7.18
CA LYS A 51 11.61 8.74 5.86
C LYS A 51 10.96 9.61 4.77
N ARG A 52 10.73 10.88 5.06
CA ARG A 52 10.09 11.86 4.15
C ARG A 52 10.66 11.86 2.71
N GLY A 53 11.98 11.74 2.55
CA GLY A 53 12.63 11.70 1.24
C GLY A 53 12.26 10.47 0.42
N LYS A 54 12.17 9.30 1.05
CA LYS A 54 11.74 8.05 0.37
C LYS A 54 10.26 8.10 -0.04
N ILE A 55 9.41 8.72 0.79
CA ILE A 55 7.99 8.92 0.48
C ILE A 55 7.84 9.84 -0.74
N PHE A 56 8.55 10.95 -0.77
CA PHE A 56 8.50 11.89 -1.89
C PHE A 56 8.95 11.25 -3.20
N THR A 57 10.07 10.52 -3.20
CA THR A 57 10.56 9.81 -4.38
C THR A 57 9.53 8.80 -4.90
N ARG A 58 8.86 8.07 -4.00
CA ARG A 58 7.80 7.12 -4.36
C ARG A 58 6.60 7.82 -4.97
N LEU A 59 6.12 8.91 -4.35
CA LEU A 59 4.98 9.66 -4.84
C LEU A 59 5.26 10.34 -6.19
N ILE A 60 6.48 10.86 -6.41
CA ILE A 60 6.91 11.38 -7.71
C ILE A 60 6.84 10.30 -8.78
N LYS A 61 7.36 9.09 -8.52
CA LYS A 61 7.26 7.96 -9.45
C LYS A 61 5.81 7.58 -9.73
N GLU A 62 4.97 7.48 -8.70
CA GLU A 62 3.55 7.16 -8.83
C GLU A 62 2.81 8.18 -9.70
N ILE A 63 3.02 9.49 -9.47
CA ILE A 63 2.43 10.57 -10.27
C ILE A 63 2.90 10.47 -11.72
N THR A 64 4.20 10.24 -11.95
CA THR A 64 4.78 10.12 -13.30
C THR A 64 4.17 8.94 -14.06
N VAL A 65 4.07 7.78 -13.41
CA VAL A 65 3.48 6.59 -14.02
C VAL A 65 1.98 6.75 -14.23
N ALA A 66 1.25 7.30 -13.26
CA ALA A 66 -0.18 7.55 -13.40
C ALA A 66 -0.50 8.52 -14.55
N SER A 67 0.29 9.60 -14.68
CA SER A 67 0.16 10.56 -15.80
C SER A 67 0.49 9.92 -17.14
N ARG A 68 1.47 9.03 -17.20
CA ARG A 68 1.87 8.32 -18.42
C ARG A 68 0.80 7.35 -18.92
N LEU A 69 0.21 6.58 -18.02
CA LEU A 69 -0.74 5.52 -18.38
C LEU A 69 -2.16 6.04 -18.61
N GLY A 70 -2.59 7.01 -17.81
CA GLY A 70 -3.97 7.53 -17.83
C GLY A 70 -4.11 8.98 -18.31
N GLY A 71 -3.00 9.59 -18.78
CA GLY A 71 -2.98 10.99 -19.20
C GLY A 71 -2.78 11.99 -18.06
N SER A 72 -2.44 13.23 -18.42
CA SER A 72 -2.17 14.34 -17.47
C SER A 72 -3.44 15.03 -16.96
N ASP A 73 -4.61 14.74 -17.55
CA ASP A 73 -5.88 15.30 -17.07
C ASP A 73 -6.30 14.63 -15.76
N VAL A 74 -6.26 15.43 -14.68
CA VAL A 74 -6.63 14.98 -13.33
C VAL A 74 -8.10 14.57 -13.23
N THR A 75 -8.97 15.18 -14.05
CA THR A 75 -10.41 14.89 -14.03
C THR A 75 -10.70 13.50 -14.59
N GLY A 76 -10.02 13.14 -15.67
CA GLY A 76 -10.18 11.85 -16.35
C GLY A 76 -9.30 10.73 -15.77
N ASN A 77 -8.39 11.03 -14.85
CA ASN A 77 -7.41 10.07 -14.31
C ASN A 77 -7.53 9.89 -12.79
N PRO A 78 -8.38 8.95 -12.32
CA PRO A 78 -8.58 8.71 -10.88
C PRO A 78 -7.29 8.31 -10.13
N ARG A 79 -6.41 7.56 -10.79
CA ARG A 79 -5.11 7.14 -10.22
C ARG A 79 -4.20 8.35 -9.99
N LEU A 80 -4.13 9.26 -10.96
CA LEU A 80 -3.36 10.49 -10.83
C LEU A 80 -3.90 11.36 -9.70
N ARG A 81 -5.22 11.52 -9.61
CA ARG A 81 -5.88 12.27 -8.54
C ARG A 81 -5.53 11.72 -7.17
N LEU A 82 -5.64 10.39 -6.98
CA LEU A 82 -5.29 9.75 -5.72
C LEU A 82 -3.81 9.92 -5.36
N ALA A 83 -2.92 9.84 -6.35
CA ALA A 83 -1.48 10.05 -6.15
C ALA A 83 -1.17 11.50 -5.75
N MET A 84 -1.84 12.48 -6.36
CA MET A 84 -1.74 13.90 -6.01
C MET A 84 -2.27 14.18 -4.61
N ASP A 85 -3.43 13.65 -4.24
CA ASP A 85 -3.99 13.77 -2.88
C ASP A 85 -3.00 13.26 -1.83
N LYS A 86 -2.40 12.08 -2.08
CA LYS A 86 -1.36 11.53 -1.20
C LYS A 86 -0.11 12.42 -1.14
N ALA A 87 0.28 13.03 -2.26
CA ALA A 87 1.42 13.94 -2.31
C ALA A 87 1.16 15.21 -1.48
N TYR A 88 0.00 15.81 -1.64
CA TYR A 88 -0.38 17.00 -0.87
C TYR A 88 -0.57 16.70 0.62
N ALA A 89 -1.15 15.56 0.98
CA ALA A 89 -1.25 15.10 2.36
C ALA A 89 0.12 14.91 3.03
N ASN A 90 1.18 14.65 2.23
CA ASN A 90 2.56 14.58 2.70
C ASN A 90 3.32 15.93 2.56
N ASN A 91 2.62 17.03 2.30
CA ASN A 91 3.18 18.37 2.11
C ASN A 91 4.21 18.44 0.96
N MET A 92 3.97 17.73 -0.14
CA MET A 92 4.79 17.86 -1.34
C MET A 92 4.51 19.21 -2.04
N PRO A 93 5.54 19.97 -2.43
CA PRO A 93 5.36 21.22 -3.16
C PRO A 93 4.63 21.01 -4.49
N LYS A 94 3.73 21.95 -4.81
CA LYS A 94 2.91 21.91 -6.03
C LYS A 94 3.76 21.82 -7.29
N ASP A 95 4.84 22.60 -7.39
CA ASP A 95 5.78 22.57 -8.52
C ASP A 95 6.41 21.21 -8.74
N THR A 96 6.63 20.44 -7.65
CA THR A 96 7.19 19.08 -7.74
C THR A 96 6.17 18.13 -8.33
N VAL A 97 4.90 18.25 -7.93
CA VAL A 97 3.78 17.47 -8.47
C VAL A 97 3.59 17.78 -9.95
N GLU A 98 3.53 19.06 -10.34
CA GLU A 98 3.37 19.49 -11.73
C GLU A 98 4.52 19.00 -12.63
N ARG A 99 5.78 19.08 -12.15
CA ARG A 99 6.93 18.52 -12.88
C ARG A 99 6.84 17.01 -13.05
N ALA A 100 6.33 16.28 -12.06
CA ALA A 100 6.13 14.84 -12.17
C ALA A 100 5.05 14.49 -13.21
N ILE A 101 3.95 15.24 -13.27
CA ILE A 101 2.91 15.11 -14.29
C ILE A 101 3.48 15.35 -15.69
N LYS A 102 4.20 16.46 -15.89
CA LYS A 102 4.81 16.81 -17.17
C LYS A 102 5.85 15.80 -17.67
N ARG A 103 6.58 15.15 -16.75
CA ARG A 103 7.47 14.03 -17.11
C ARG A 103 6.67 12.81 -17.56
N GLY A 104 5.56 12.54 -16.90
CA GLY A 104 4.69 11.42 -17.27
C GLY A 104 4.03 11.63 -18.64
N SER A 105 3.55 12.84 -18.93
CA SER A 105 2.94 13.19 -20.21
C SER A 105 3.94 13.28 -21.39
N GLY A 106 5.27 13.26 -21.10
CA GLY A 106 6.31 13.39 -22.12
C GLY A 106 6.67 14.84 -22.47
N GLU A 107 6.08 15.83 -21.77
CA GLU A 107 6.40 17.27 -21.97
C GLU A 107 7.80 17.64 -21.42
N LEU A 108 8.31 16.85 -20.49
CA LEU A 108 9.66 17.01 -19.95
C LEU A 108 10.47 15.73 -20.13
N GLU A 109 11.72 15.88 -20.54
CA GLU A 109 12.67 14.74 -20.55
C GLU A 109 12.84 14.18 -19.14
N GLY A 110 12.90 12.87 -19.04
CA GLY A 110 13.09 12.18 -17.77
C GLY A 110 13.20 10.67 -17.92
N VAL A 111 13.45 10.03 -16.79
CA VAL A 111 13.54 8.57 -16.73
C VAL A 111 12.15 7.97 -16.96
N SER A 112 12.06 7.03 -17.89
CA SER A 112 10.86 6.25 -18.13
C SER A 112 10.77 5.14 -17.08
N TYR A 113 9.69 5.15 -16.28
CA TYR A 113 9.40 4.07 -15.35
C TYR A 113 8.38 3.11 -15.96
N GLU A 114 8.59 1.82 -15.75
CA GLU A 114 7.63 0.76 -16.06
C GLU A 114 7.13 0.11 -14.76
N GLU A 115 5.91 -0.38 -14.78
CA GLU A 115 5.34 -1.17 -13.69
C GLU A 115 5.57 -2.64 -13.95
N ILE A 116 6.03 -3.34 -12.92
CA ILE A 116 6.28 -4.77 -12.98
C ILE A 116 5.76 -5.37 -11.68
N ARG A 117 5.00 -6.47 -11.81
CA ARG A 117 4.57 -7.27 -10.68
C ARG A 117 5.43 -8.50 -10.56
N TYR A 118 5.91 -8.74 -9.34
CA TYR A 118 6.55 -10.00 -8.95
C TYR A 118 5.69 -10.70 -7.92
N GLU A 119 5.72 -12.01 -7.98
CA GLU A 119 4.92 -12.88 -7.15
C GLU A 119 5.81 -13.92 -6.50
N GLY A 120 5.41 -14.41 -5.34
CA GLY A 120 6.17 -15.44 -4.64
C GLY A 120 5.59 -15.77 -3.29
N TYR A 121 6.33 -16.60 -2.60
CA TYR A 121 6.00 -17.04 -1.25
C TYR A 121 7.06 -16.57 -0.27
N GLY A 122 6.61 -16.02 0.85
CA GLY A 122 7.45 -15.67 2.00
C GLY A 122 7.56 -16.84 2.97
N ILE A 123 7.96 -16.55 4.21
CA ILE A 123 8.07 -17.52 5.30
C ILE A 123 6.72 -18.24 5.47
N ALA A 124 6.79 -19.53 5.83
CA ALA A 124 5.63 -20.41 6.04
C ALA A 124 4.64 -20.44 4.88
N GLY A 125 5.09 -20.14 3.65
CA GLY A 125 4.25 -20.17 2.46
C GLY A 125 3.28 -19.01 2.31
N ALA A 126 3.50 -17.90 3.03
CA ALA A 126 2.69 -16.70 2.89
C ALA A 126 2.81 -16.12 1.47
N ALA A 127 1.67 -15.94 0.78
CA ALA A 127 1.65 -15.36 -0.55
C ALA A 127 2.04 -13.88 -0.54
N VAL A 128 2.91 -13.47 -1.47
CA VAL A 128 3.45 -12.10 -1.56
C VAL A 128 3.35 -11.57 -2.98
N ILE A 129 2.72 -10.41 -3.13
CA ILE A 129 2.75 -9.63 -4.36
C ILE A 129 3.65 -8.41 -4.15
N VAL A 130 4.51 -8.13 -5.13
CA VAL A 130 5.43 -7.00 -5.13
C VAL A 130 5.24 -6.18 -6.39
N ASP A 131 4.60 -5.01 -6.26
CA ASP A 131 4.46 -4.07 -7.36
C ASP A 131 5.63 -3.09 -7.36
N CYS A 132 6.39 -3.07 -8.45
CA CYS A 132 7.57 -2.25 -8.62
C CYS A 132 7.37 -1.19 -9.71
N MET A 133 7.86 0.01 -9.47
CA MET A 133 8.03 1.05 -10.48
C MET A 133 9.53 1.24 -10.72
N THR A 134 10.02 0.82 -11.86
CA THR A 134 11.46 0.80 -12.15
C THR A 134 11.80 1.32 -13.54
N ASP A 135 12.99 1.84 -13.66
CA ASP A 135 13.67 2.19 -14.91
C ASP A 135 14.56 1.07 -15.45
N ASN A 136 14.74 -0.02 -14.65
CA ASN A 136 15.62 -1.12 -15.02
C ASN A 136 15.10 -2.46 -14.48
N ARG A 137 14.46 -3.24 -15.37
CA ARG A 137 13.89 -4.56 -15.04
C ARG A 137 14.94 -5.55 -14.53
N VAL A 138 16.10 -5.57 -15.16
CA VAL A 138 17.15 -6.56 -14.85
C VAL A 138 17.69 -6.36 -13.44
N ARG A 139 17.95 -5.10 -13.06
CA ARG A 139 18.36 -4.78 -11.69
C ARG A 139 17.27 -5.14 -10.71
N THR A 140 16.02 -4.72 -10.97
CA THR A 140 14.91 -4.91 -10.05
C THR A 140 14.56 -6.39 -9.83
N VAL A 141 14.56 -7.22 -10.88
CA VAL A 141 14.29 -8.66 -10.70
C VAL A 141 15.35 -9.34 -9.85
N ALA A 142 16.62 -8.94 -9.99
CA ALA A 142 17.71 -9.46 -9.18
C ALA A 142 17.56 -9.06 -7.70
N GLU A 143 17.24 -7.78 -7.44
CA GLU A 143 17.02 -7.26 -6.08
C GLU A 143 15.80 -7.93 -5.41
N VAL A 144 14.67 -8.07 -6.12
CA VAL A 144 13.47 -8.72 -5.58
C VAL A 144 13.73 -10.20 -5.29
N ARG A 145 14.39 -10.92 -6.21
CA ARG A 145 14.76 -12.33 -5.99
C ARG A 145 15.67 -12.50 -4.79
N HIS A 146 16.68 -11.64 -4.68
CA HIS A 146 17.58 -11.63 -3.52
C HIS A 146 16.82 -11.37 -2.22
N ALA A 147 15.87 -10.42 -2.25
CA ALA A 147 15.06 -10.08 -1.10
C ALA A 147 14.18 -11.27 -0.64
N PHE A 148 13.54 -11.99 -1.56
CA PHE A 148 12.82 -13.21 -1.22
C PHE A 148 13.75 -14.26 -0.59
N ALA A 149 14.85 -14.58 -1.26
CA ALA A 149 15.79 -15.60 -0.79
C ALA A 149 16.42 -15.26 0.58
N LYS A 150 16.82 -13.98 0.77
CA LYS A 150 17.42 -13.51 2.03
C LYS A 150 16.46 -13.66 3.22
N ASN A 151 15.16 -13.57 2.98
CA ASN A 151 14.15 -13.61 4.03
C ASN A 151 13.37 -14.93 4.06
N GLY A 152 13.99 -16.03 3.64
CA GLY A 152 13.40 -17.39 3.74
C GLY A 152 12.23 -17.65 2.79
N GLY A 153 12.03 -16.78 1.80
CA GLY A 153 11.00 -16.92 0.79
C GLY A 153 11.53 -17.36 -0.58
N ASN A 154 10.63 -17.51 -1.53
CA ASN A 154 10.95 -17.86 -2.90
C ASN A 154 10.12 -17.02 -3.89
N MET A 155 10.78 -16.42 -4.87
CA MET A 155 10.11 -15.72 -5.97
C MET A 155 9.58 -16.74 -6.97
N GLY A 156 8.27 -16.70 -7.21
CA GLY A 156 7.58 -17.57 -8.17
C GLY A 156 7.52 -16.97 -9.58
N SER A 157 6.76 -17.63 -10.44
CA SER A 157 6.39 -17.12 -11.76
C SER A 157 5.17 -16.19 -11.66
N GLU A 158 4.92 -15.43 -12.73
CA GLU A 158 3.71 -14.63 -12.89
C GLU A 158 2.46 -15.53 -12.77
N GLY A 159 1.46 -15.06 -12.01
CA GLY A 159 0.22 -15.80 -11.73
C GLY A 159 0.33 -16.84 -10.61
N SER A 160 1.48 -17.00 -9.95
CA SER A 160 1.66 -18.01 -8.90
C SER A 160 0.86 -17.73 -7.63
N VAL A 161 0.58 -16.48 -7.31
CA VAL A 161 -0.18 -16.07 -6.12
C VAL A 161 -1.24 -15.00 -6.39
N ALA A 162 -1.26 -14.38 -7.56
CA ALA A 162 -2.17 -13.27 -7.87
C ALA A 162 -3.65 -13.64 -7.67
N PHE A 163 -4.02 -14.89 -7.93
CA PHE A 163 -5.40 -15.41 -7.76
C PHE A 163 -5.86 -15.44 -6.30
N MET A 164 -4.93 -15.37 -5.35
CA MET A 164 -5.23 -15.30 -3.91
C MET A 164 -5.60 -13.88 -3.45
N PHE A 165 -5.56 -12.90 -4.35
CA PHE A 165 -5.80 -11.50 -4.02
C PHE A 165 -6.90 -10.91 -4.89
N ARG A 166 -7.66 -9.97 -4.32
CA ARG A 166 -8.64 -9.16 -5.03
C ARG A 166 -8.15 -7.72 -5.08
N HIS A 167 -8.24 -7.09 -6.26
CA HIS A 167 -7.96 -5.67 -6.42
C HIS A 167 -9.19 -4.88 -5.98
N VAL A 168 -9.09 -4.15 -4.86
CA VAL A 168 -10.20 -3.45 -4.22
C VAL A 168 -9.80 -2.06 -3.75
N GLY A 169 -10.77 -1.17 -3.63
CA GLY A 169 -10.65 0.02 -2.80
C GLY A 169 -10.95 -0.35 -1.34
N GLN A 170 -10.14 0.13 -0.42
CA GLN A 170 -10.24 -0.12 1.01
C GLN A 170 -10.28 1.19 1.78
N LEU A 171 -11.32 1.35 2.61
CA LEU A 171 -11.45 2.46 3.55
C LEU A 171 -11.54 1.87 4.95
N LEU A 172 -10.61 2.23 5.84
CA LEU A 172 -10.62 1.75 7.21
C LEU A 172 -10.91 2.90 8.18
N PHE A 173 -11.88 2.66 9.05
CA PHE A 173 -12.30 3.57 10.10
C PHE A 173 -11.80 3.09 11.46
N ALA A 174 -11.47 4.06 12.33
CA ALA A 174 -10.96 3.78 13.67
C ALA A 174 -12.01 3.05 14.55
N PRO A 175 -11.56 2.25 15.52
CA PRO A 175 -12.41 1.74 16.59
C PRO A 175 -13.20 2.87 17.25
N GLY A 176 -14.50 2.59 17.56
CA GLY A 176 -15.39 3.59 18.13
C GLY A 176 -16.12 4.47 17.11
N THR A 177 -15.86 4.31 15.82
CA THR A 177 -16.71 4.87 14.76
C THR A 177 -18.07 4.16 14.77
N SER A 178 -19.18 4.90 14.60
CA SER A 178 -20.53 4.29 14.58
C SER A 178 -20.68 3.37 13.39
N GLU A 179 -20.82 2.07 13.65
CA GLU A 179 -21.01 1.03 12.64
C GLU A 179 -22.28 1.28 11.80
N GLU A 180 -23.38 1.63 12.45
CA GLU A 180 -24.65 1.91 11.77
C GLU A 180 -24.50 3.05 10.74
N LYS A 181 -23.83 4.15 11.13
CA LYS A 181 -23.59 5.29 10.22
C LYS A 181 -22.67 4.93 9.06
N VAL A 182 -21.62 4.15 9.33
CA VAL A 182 -20.69 3.72 8.26
C VAL A 182 -21.42 2.79 7.30
N MET A 183 -22.19 1.84 7.82
CA MET A 183 -22.95 0.88 6.99
C MET A 183 -23.99 1.59 6.12
N GLU A 184 -24.81 2.45 6.71
CA GLU A 184 -25.82 3.23 5.96
C GLU A 184 -25.16 4.06 4.86
N ALA A 185 -24.16 4.87 5.22
CA ALA A 185 -23.50 5.74 4.26
C ALA A 185 -22.72 4.97 3.17
N ALA A 186 -22.13 3.80 3.50
CA ALA A 186 -21.40 2.97 2.55
C ALA A 186 -22.35 2.29 1.55
N LEU A 187 -23.49 1.77 2.02
CA LEU A 187 -24.52 1.19 1.17
C LEU A 187 -25.11 2.23 0.20
N ASP A 188 -25.46 3.41 0.72
CA ASP A 188 -25.96 4.53 -0.11
C ASP A 188 -24.92 5.04 -1.11
N ALA A 189 -23.64 4.90 -0.77
CA ALA A 189 -22.55 5.26 -1.66
C ALA A 189 -22.29 4.21 -2.75
N GLY A 190 -22.75 2.96 -2.57
CA GLY A 190 -22.55 1.85 -3.49
C GLY A 190 -21.28 1.05 -3.20
N ALA A 191 -20.91 0.90 -1.94
CA ALA A 191 -19.82 0.02 -1.53
C ALA A 191 -20.17 -1.46 -1.75
N ASP A 192 -19.15 -2.29 -2.03
CA ASP A 192 -19.32 -3.72 -2.25
C ASP A 192 -19.55 -4.49 -0.94
N ASP A 193 -18.89 -4.05 0.15
CA ASP A 193 -18.94 -4.74 1.44
C ASP A 193 -18.53 -3.82 2.59
N VAL A 194 -19.05 -4.13 3.78
CA VAL A 194 -18.68 -3.47 5.04
C VAL A 194 -18.40 -4.55 6.09
N VAL A 195 -17.19 -4.56 6.62
CA VAL A 195 -16.72 -5.57 7.56
C VAL A 195 -16.36 -4.92 8.89
N SER A 196 -17.00 -5.35 9.97
CA SER A 196 -16.61 -5.01 11.33
C SER A 196 -15.56 -6.00 11.83
N ASN A 197 -14.40 -5.49 12.23
CA ASN A 197 -13.31 -6.32 12.72
C ASN A 197 -13.39 -6.50 14.25
N ASP A 198 -12.78 -7.56 14.76
CA ASP A 198 -12.77 -7.92 16.19
C ASP A 198 -12.15 -6.82 17.08
N ASP A 199 -11.30 -5.96 16.52
CA ASP A 199 -10.69 -4.82 17.21
C ASP A 199 -11.57 -3.55 17.20
N GLY A 200 -12.80 -3.67 16.72
CA GLY A 200 -13.76 -2.57 16.61
C GLY A 200 -13.50 -1.60 15.46
N SER A 201 -12.50 -1.85 14.61
CA SER A 201 -12.31 -1.11 13.37
C SER A 201 -13.32 -1.54 12.31
N ILE A 202 -13.70 -0.63 11.41
CA ILE A 202 -14.66 -0.91 10.33
C ILE A 202 -13.97 -0.74 9.00
N GLU A 203 -14.11 -1.73 8.14
CA GLU A 203 -13.52 -1.74 6.80
C GLU A 203 -14.63 -1.66 5.76
N VAL A 204 -14.58 -0.67 4.86
CA VAL A 204 -15.45 -0.55 3.71
C VAL A 204 -14.66 -0.95 2.46
N ILE A 205 -15.22 -1.87 1.69
CA ILE A 205 -14.63 -2.44 0.48
C ILE A 205 -15.41 -1.94 -0.72
N THR A 206 -14.71 -1.54 -1.76
CA THR A 206 -15.28 -0.98 -2.97
C THR A 206 -14.60 -1.54 -4.21
N ALA A 207 -15.25 -1.45 -5.35
CA ALA A 207 -14.56 -1.60 -6.62
C ALA A 207 -13.49 -0.49 -6.77
N PRO A 208 -12.33 -0.78 -7.38
CA PRO A 208 -11.25 0.19 -7.53
C PRO A 208 -11.67 1.47 -8.27
N ASN A 209 -12.57 1.35 -9.24
CA ASN A 209 -13.07 2.48 -10.04
C ASN A 209 -14.00 3.40 -9.25
N ASP A 210 -14.76 2.85 -8.32
CA ASP A 210 -15.76 3.59 -7.53
C ASP A 210 -15.17 4.14 -6.21
N PHE A 211 -13.97 3.72 -5.88
CA PHE A 211 -13.29 4.07 -4.63
C PHE A 211 -13.27 5.57 -4.31
N LEU A 212 -12.91 6.42 -5.27
CA LEU A 212 -12.84 7.86 -5.03
C LEU A 212 -14.21 8.48 -4.79
N ALA A 213 -15.21 8.08 -5.57
CA ALA A 213 -16.57 8.59 -5.43
C ALA A 213 -17.16 8.20 -4.06
N ILE A 214 -16.95 6.94 -3.64
CA ILE A 214 -17.42 6.45 -2.35
C ILE A 214 -16.68 7.15 -1.20
N LYS A 215 -15.36 7.28 -1.28
CA LYS A 215 -14.55 8.03 -0.31
C LYS A 215 -15.06 9.46 -0.11
N GLU A 216 -15.38 10.16 -1.21
CA GLU A 216 -15.90 11.53 -1.15
C GLU A 216 -17.30 11.59 -0.52
N LYS A 217 -18.19 10.63 -0.85
CA LYS A 217 -19.53 10.56 -0.25
C LYS A 217 -19.45 10.31 1.26
N LEU A 218 -18.64 9.36 1.71
CA LEU A 218 -18.43 9.07 3.12
C LEU A 218 -17.84 10.28 3.87
N ALA A 219 -16.87 10.98 3.25
CA ALA A 219 -16.31 12.19 3.84
C ALA A 219 -17.36 13.32 3.99
N LYS A 220 -18.28 13.49 3.02
CA LYS A 220 -19.40 14.44 3.10
C LYS A 220 -20.41 14.06 4.20
N ALA A 221 -20.56 12.77 4.48
CA ALA A 221 -21.37 12.28 5.62
C ALA A 221 -20.66 12.44 6.98
N GLY A 222 -19.47 13.09 7.01
CA GLY A 222 -18.69 13.30 8.23
C GLY A 222 -17.87 12.09 8.67
N LEU A 223 -17.78 11.05 7.83
CA LEU A 223 -17.05 9.82 8.08
C LEU A 223 -15.65 9.91 7.43
N LYS A 224 -14.63 10.10 8.25
CA LYS A 224 -13.25 10.20 7.81
C LYS A 224 -12.52 8.88 8.04
N ALA A 225 -12.16 8.22 6.94
CA ALA A 225 -11.33 7.03 7.00
C ALA A 225 -9.88 7.36 7.40
N GLU A 226 -9.29 6.56 8.25
CA GLU A 226 -7.89 6.66 8.67
C GLU A 226 -6.93 6.13 7.59
N VAL A 227 -7.36 5.10 6.87
CA VAL A 227 -6.68 4.57 5.70
C VAL A 227 -7.65 4.56 4.54
N ALA A 228 -7.22 5.06 3.41
CA ALA A 228 -7.98 5.08 2.18
C ALA A 228 -7.03 4.79 1.02
N GLU A 229 -7.11 3.59 0.46
CA GLU A 229 -6.22 3.16 -0.64
C GLU A 229 -6.87 2.13 -1.55
N VAL A 230 -6.41 2.09 -2.79
CA VAL A 230 -6.67 0.96 -3.69
C VAL A 230 -5.53 -0.03 -3.49
N THR A 231 -5.87 -1.29 -3.25
CA THR A 231 -4.91 -2.31 -2.80
C THR A 231 -5.27 -3.71 -3.30
N MET A 232 -4.31 -4.64 -3.19
CA MET A 232 -4.55 -6.07 -3.39
C MET A 232 -4.88 -6.70 -2.03
N LYS A 233 -6.16 -7.03 -1.81
CA LYS A 233 -6.63 -7.65 -0.56
C LYS A 233 -6.55 -9.17 -0.69
N PRO A 234 -5.93 -9.89 0.28
CA PRO A 234 -5.93 -11.34 0.28
C PRO A 234 -7.36 -11.87 0.49
N THR A 235 -7.69 -12.98 -0.17
CA THR A 235 -8.97 -13.69 0.00
C THR A 235 -8.94 -14.63 1.19
N THR A 236 -7.75 -15.03 1.62
CA THR A 236 -7.54 -15.93 2.74
C THR A 236 -6.38 -15.42 3.59
N GLU A 237 -6.50 -15.48 4.89
CA GLU A 237 -5.46 -15.13 5.83
C GLU A 237 -4.81 -16.39 6.39
N ALA A 238 -3.47 -16.41 6.48
CA ALA A 238 -2.71 -17.46 7.15
C ALA A 238 -2.18 -16.93 8.47
N ALA A 239 -2.49 -17.63 9.57
CA ALA A 239 -1.93 -17.31 10.87
C ALA A 239 -0.49 -17.81 10.93
N LEU A 240 0.46 -16.92 11.14
CA LEU A 240 1.86 -17.26 11.42
C LEU A 240 2.05 -17.29 12.94
N ALA A 241 2.76 -18.30 13.44
CA ALA A 241 3.02 -18.50 14.87
C ALA A 241 4.51 -18.78 15.11
N GLY A 242 4.98 -18.48 16.32
CA GLY A 242 6.36 -18.73 16.72
C GLY A 242 7.38 -17.88 15.98
N ASP A 243 8.53 -18.47 15.64
CA ASP A 243 9.65 -17.79 14.99
C ASP A 243 9.33 -17.29 13.58
N ASP A 244 8.32 -17.85 12.92
CA ASP A 244 7.86 -17.42 11.59
C ASP A 244 7.08 -16.11 11.63
N ALA A 245 6.60 -15.69 12.81
CA ALA A 245 5.84 -14.44 13.01
C ALA A 245 6.73 -13.25 13.42
N VAL A 246 8.04 -13.46 13.64
CA VAL A 246 8.99 -12.47 14.21
C VAL A 246 9.80 -11.72 13.15
#